data_088f47ba808138fd7efe6889a5e173ec
#
_entry.id   088f47ba808138fd7efe6889a5e173ec
#
_cell.length_a   1.000
_cell.length_b   1.000
_cell.length_c   1.000
_cell.angle_alpha   90.00
_cell.angle_beta   90.00
_cell.angle_gamma   90.00
#
_symmetry.space_group_name_H-M   'P 1'
#
loop_
_entity.id
_entity.type
_entity.pdbx_description
1 polymer ?
#
loop_
_entity_poly.entity_id
_entity_poly.type
_entity_poly.pdbx_seq_one_letter_code
_entity_poly.pdbx_strand_id
1 'polypeptide(L)'
;MSKLIKILLLTILFQLGMGVDQPLQAALPYISSSHYCLMDSETGQLIVSRNADELRPVASTTKILTAIVVLDYADLNEVAVVSEHADHTPEYTIGLKAGQELEVGELLKAALVRSANDAAVVLAEHIAGDERFFAHLMNKKAFLMGASQTHFENSSGLPSPEHLSSVYDLALLGRYALSIPEIAALVEAPQVEFKHPGYLQPIVLRNTNSLLESYPGANGIKTGTTDAAGKCLVASARRDGRQLIAVTLHSGNRNTDCARLLDYGFQQTRKVTVLSTEEAFKEIPAQNGQSIPIIVEHEVALWVGDETPNIEKKVHLDYQINGSVIKGERVGIISIFADGQHVESVALLVGENISSDKNSLEHWLKSFLNRLKES
;
A
#
# COMPACT_ATOMS: atom_id res chain seq x y z
N MET A 1 1.34 60.48 37.27
CA MET A 1 1.68 59.32 36.43
C MET A 1 1.57 59.74 34.97
N SER A 2 2.70 59.84 34.31
CA SER A 2 2.84 60.49 33.02
C SER A 2 2.21 59.62 31.91
N LYS A 3 1.77 60.26 30.81
CA LYS A 3 1.22 59.61 29.61
C LYS A 3 2.12 58.48 29.05
N LEU A 4 3.42 58.54 29.31
CA LEU A 4 4.39 57.51 28.92
C LEU A 4 4.18 56.17 29.63
N ILE A 5 3.78 56.19 30.92
CA ILE A 5 3.56 54.95 31.66
C ILE A 5 2.30 54.24 31.18
N LYS A 6 1.29 54.99 30.71
CA LYS A 6 0.05 54.38 30.14
C LYS A 6 0.31 53.76 28.77
N ILE A 7 1.19 54.30 27.95
CA ILE A 7 1.54 53.73 26.64
C ILE A 7 2.40 52.47 26.81
N LEU A 8 3.31 52.45 27.80
CA LEU A 8 4.14 51.28 28.09
C LEU A 8 3.32 50.12 28.66
N LEU A 9 2.29 50.40 29.48
CA LEU A 9 1.37 49.37 30.00
C LEU A 9 0.43 48.83 28.91
N LEU A 10 0.03 49.64 27.91
CA LEU A 10 -0.82 49.18 26.80
C LEU A 10 -0.03 48.32 25.79
N THR A 11 1.26 48.58 25.58
CA THR A 11 2.13 47.79 24.72
C THR A 11 2.48 46.45 25.37
N ILE A 12 2.61 46.36 26.69
CA ILE A 12 2.87 45.10 27.39
C ILE A 12 1.60 44.22 27.42
N LEU A 13 0.40 44.82 27.54
CA LEU A 13 -0.87 44.07 27.49
C LEU A 13 -1.19 43.57 26.06
N PHE A 14 -0.70 44.23 25.01
CA PHE A 14 -0.91 43.75 23.62
C PHE A 14 0.08 42.65 23.21
N GLN A 15 1.22 42.49 23.88
CA GLN A 15 2.16 41.39 23.66
C GLN A 15 1.82 40.12 24.44
N LEU A 16 0.96 40.21 25.47
CA LEU A 16 0.48 39.01 26.22
C LEU A 16 -0.76 38.34 25.61
N GLY A 17 -1.34 38.94 24.54
CA GLY A 17 -2.57 38.43 23.91
C GLY A 17 -2.38 37.70 22.57
N MET A 18 -1.16 37.65 22.02
CA MET A 18 -0.85 36.79 20.87
C MET A 18 -0.10 35.56 21.35
N GLY A 19 -0.80 34.70 22.10
CA GLY A 19 -0.53 33.30 22.09
C GLY A 19 -0.81 32.85 20.65
N VAL A 20 0.24 32.77 19.84
CA VAL A 20 0.17 31.96 18.63
C VAL A 20 -0.14 30.58 19.16
N ASP A 21 -1.40 30.13 19.04
CA ASP A 21 -1.73 28.72 19.10
C ASP A 21 -0.84 28.05 18.03
N GLN A 22 0.35 27.66 18.44
CA GLN A 22 1.09 26.69 17.65
C GLN A 22 0.19 25.47 17.65
N PRO A 23 -0.25 25.00 16.48
CA PRO A 23 -1.00 23.76 16.44
C PRO A 23 -0.18 22.72 17.22
N LEU A 24 -0.83 22.11 18.23
CA LEU A 24 -0.23 21.06 19.03
C LEU A 24 0.33 20.04 18.01
N GLN A 25 1.65 19.98 17.90
CA GLN A 25 2.31 19.08 16.98
C GLN A 25 1.86 17.68 17.36
N ALA A 26 1.08 17.03 16.52
CA ALA A 26 0.51 15.72 16.81
C ALA A 26 1.65 14.69 16.75
N ALA A 27 2.30 14.49 17.89
CA ALA A 27 3.36 13.50 18.02
C ALA A 27 2.84 12.13 17.57
N LEU A 28 3.69 11.37 16.87
CA LEU A 28 3.41 9.97 16.55
C LEU A 28 2.90 9.24 17.79
N PRO A 29 1.79 8.48 17.68
CA PRO A 29 1.27 7.76 18.84
C PRO A 29 2.27 6.72 19.32
N TYR A 30 2.27 6.45 20.62
CA TYR A 30 3.04 5.35 21.16
C TYR A 30 2.56 4.02 20.58
N ILE A 31 3.42 3.31 19.88
CA ILE A 31 3.22 1.98 19.31
C ILE A 31 4.11 1.00 20.07
N SER A 32 3.52 -0.06 20.63
CA SER A 32 4.26 -1.04 21.43
C SER A 32 5.12 -1.98 20.59
N SER A 33 4.79 -2.13 19.30
CA SER A 33 5.62 -2.85 18.33
C SER A 33 6.83 -2.01 17.91
N SER A 34 7.96 -2.67 17.73
CA SER A 34 9.14 -2.07 17.09
C SER A 34 9.14 -2.19 15.56
N HIS A 35 8.21 -2.97 14.99
CA HIS A 35 8.07 -3.21 13.56
C HIS A 35 6.63 -2.89 13.16
N TYR A 36 6.44 -1.72 12.55
CA TYR A 36 5.13 -1.30 12.10
C TYR A 36 5.20 -0.42 10.86
N CYS A 37 4.10 -0.38 10.13
CA CYS A 37 3.89 0.64 9.12
C CYS A 37 2.41 1.00 9.01
N LEU A 38 2.17 2.19 8.45
CA LEU A 38 0.87 2.66 7.99
C LEU A 38 1.03 3.04 6.52
N MET A 39 0.23 2.42 5.66
CA MET A 39 0.23 2.62 4.22
C MET A 39 -1.10 3.19 3.75
N ASP A 40 -1.06 4.17 2.87
CA ASP A 40 -2.22 4.57 2.08
C ASP A 40 -2.44 3.54 0.97
N SER A 41 -3.63 2.94 0.93
CA SER A 41 -3.91 1.82 0.01
C SER A 41 -4.05 2.27 -1.45
N GLU A 42 -4.46 3.51 -1.70
CA GLU A 42 -4.62 4.03 -3.06
C GLU A 42 -3.24 4.25 -3.71
N THR A 43 -2.37 4.96 -3.03
CA THR A 43 -1.06 5.35 -3.57
C THR A 43 0.05 4.34 -3.30
N GLY A 44 -0.09 3.50 -2.27
CA GLY A 44 1.00 2.63 -1.76
C GLY A 44 2.02 3.39 -0.91
N GLN A 45 1.78 4.68 -0.62
CA GLN A 45 2.68 5.50 0.18
C GLN A 45 2.75 4.99 1.62
N LEU A 46 3.96 4.80 2.15
CA LEU A 46 4.18 4.68 3.58
C LEU A 46 4.03 6.06 4.23
N ILE A 47 3.04 6.21 5.10
CA ILE A 47 2.77 7.46 5.85
C ILE A 47 3.68 7.56 7.06
N VAL A 48 3.84 6.44 7.77
CA VAL A 48 4.74 6.28 8.89
C VAL A 48 5.17 4.83 8.99
N SER A 49 6.42 4.62 9.39
CA SER A 49 6.95 3.28 9.59
C SER A 49 8.10 3.25 10.60
N ARG A 50 8.36 2.07 11.11
CA ARG A 50 9.54 1.76 11.91
C ARG A 50 9.98 0.35 11.57
N ASN A 51 11.28 0.20 11.22
CA ASN A 51 11.89 -1.06 10.80
C ASN A 51 11.07 -1.74 9.69
N ALA A 52 10.69 -0.94 8.65
CA ALA A 52 9.72 -1.36 7.62
C ALA A 52 10.19 -2.58 6.84
N ASP A 53 11.48 -2.70 6.59
CA ASP A 53 12.11 -3.73 5.76
C ASP A 53 12.79 -4.84 6.57
N GLU A 54 12.73 -4.77 7.92
CA GLU A 54 13.35 -5.79 8.77
C GLU A 54 12.54 -7.09 8.75
N LEU A 55 13.21 -8.20 8.40
CA LEU A 55 12.59 -9.51 8.29
C LEU A 55 12.25 -10.10 9.66
N ARG A 56 11.00 -10.58 9.79
CA ARG A 56 10.49 -11.19 11.04
C ARG A 56 9.59 -12.37 10.73
N PRO A 57 9.46 -13.33 11.65
CA PRO A 57 8.38 -14.31 11.60
C PRO A 57 7.02 -13.60 11.64
N VAL A 58 6.08 -14.04 10.83
CA VAL A 58 4.79 -13.34 10.59
C VAL A 58 3.56 -14.16 10.95
N ALA A 59 3.74 -15.41 11.33
CA ALA A 59 2.65 -16.33 11.67
C ALA A 59 1.56 -16.36 10.57
N SER A 60 0.32 -16.55 10.95
CA SER A 60 -0.81 -16.71 10.02
C SER A 60 -1.16 -15.49 9.15
N THR A 61 -0.41 -14.36 9.21
CA THR A 61 -0.56 -13.32 8.19
C THR A 61 -0.13 -13.82 6.81
N THR A 62 0.67 -14.88 6.75
CA THR A 62 1.02 -15.68 5.56
C THR A 62 -0.20 -16.04 4.72
N LYS A 63 -1.34 -16.35 5.36
CA LYS A 63 -2.57 -16.78 4.67
C LYS A 63 -3.17 -15.73 3.75
N ILE A 64 -2.74 -14.47 3.85
CA ILE A 64 -3.06 -13.43 2.87
C ILE A 64 -2.55 -13.86 1.50
N LEU A 65 -1.26 -14.21 1.42
CA LEU A 65 -0.65 -14.62 0.15
C LEU A 65 -1.15 -15.99 -0.31
N THR A 66 -1.42 -16.90 0.63
CA THR A 66 -2.05 -18.19 0.33
C THR A 66 -3.37 -17.99 -0.43
N ALA A 67 -4.25 -17.12 0.08
CA ALA A 67 -5.52 -16.84 -0.57
C ALA A 67 -5.36 -16.19 -1.96
N ILE A 68 -4.41 -15.27 -2.10
CA ILE A 68 -4.09 -14.62 -3.37
C ILE A 68 -3.66 -15.67 -4.40
N VAL A 69 -2.73 -16.56 -4.04
CA VAL A 69 -2.23 -17.60 -4.96
C VAL A 69 -3.33 -18.61 -5.29
N VAL A 70 -4.16 -19.01 -4.32
CA VAL A 70 -5.27 -19.94 -4.57
C VAL A 70 -6.20 -19.36 -5.64
N LEU A 71 -6.59 -18.10 -5.55
CA LEU A 71 -7.50 -17.47 -6.52
C LEU A 71 -6.86 -17.17 -7.88
N ASP A 72 -5.53 -17.23 -8.00
CA ASP A 72 -4.87 -17.20 -9.31
C ASP A 72 -5.02 -18.51 -10.09
N TYR A 73 -5.31 -19.65 -9.41
CA TYR A 73 -5.24 -20.99 -10.00
C TYR A 73 -6.51 -21.83 -9.87
N ALA A 74 -7.45 -21.48 -8.99
CA ALA A 74 -8.66 -22.26 -8.76
C ALA A 74 -9.92 -21.39 -8.67
N ASP A 75 -11.03 -21.95 -9.13
CA ASP A 75 -12.36 -21.40 -8.93
C ASP A 75 -12.92 -21.78 -7.54
N LEU A 76 -13.76 -20.91 -6.96
CA LEU A 76 -14.34 -21.13 -5.62
C LEU A 76 -15.16 -22.43 -5.49
N ASN A 77 -15.73 -22.92 -6.58
CA ASN A 77 -16.59 -24.13 -6.63
C ASN A 77 -15.78 -25.42 -6.88
N GLU A 78 -14.48 -25.34 -7.11
CA GLU A 78 -13.65 -26.53 -7.22
C GLU A 78 -13.64 -27.26 -5.89
N VAL A 79 -13.60 -28.62 -5.99
CA VAL A 79 -13.62 -29.50 -4.81
C VAL A 79 -12.22 -30.00 -4.53
N ALA A 80 -11.71 -29.67 -3.34
CA ALA A 80 -10.45 -30.17 -2.84
C ALA A 80 -10.66 -31.34 -1.87
N VAL A 81 -9.72 -32.29 -1.89
CA VAL A 81 -9.72 -33.45 -1.01
C VAL A 81 -8.72 -33.28 0.11
N VAL A 82 -9.12 -33.51 1.34
CA VAL A 82 -8.23 -33.43 2.52
C VAL A 82 -7.27 -34.63 2.50
N SER A 83 -5.97 -34.35 2.52
CA SER A 83 -4.92 -35.38 2.61
C SER A 83 -4.66 -35.81 4.07
N GLU A 84 -3.90 -36.90 4.24
CA GLU A 84 -3.42 -37.29 5.57
C GLU A 84 -2.48 -36.23 6.17
N HIS A 85 -1.70 -35.55 5.34
CA HIS A 85 -0.82 -34.45 5.79
C HIS A 85 -1.65 -33.27 6.33
N ALA A 86 -2.68 -32.85 5.63
CA ALA A 86 -3.58 -31.79 6.09
C ALA A 86 -4.34 -32.15 7.37
N ASP A 87 -4.81 -33.42 7.53
CA ASP A 87 -5.46 -33.92 8.77
C ASP A 87 -4.51 -33.86 9.99
N HIS A 88 -3.21 -34.05 9.78
CA HIS A 88 -2.20 -34.00 10.84
C HIS A 88 -1.56 -32.61 11.04
N THR A 89 -2.10 -31.59 10.39
CA THR A 89 -1.59 -30.23 10.54
C THR A 89 -1.73 -29.74 12.00
N PRO A 90 -0.67 -29.15 12.59
CA PRO A 90 -0.73 -28.58 13.93
C PRO A 90 -1.73 -27.42 14.06
N GLU A 91 -2.22 -27.15 15.27
CA GLU A 91 -3.14 -26.06 15.59
C GLU A 91 -2.69 -24.69 15.01
N TYR A 92 -3.63 -23.77 14.63
CA TYR A 92 -5.08 -23.87 14.79
C TYR A 92 -5.72 -24.56 13.57
N THR A 93 -6.67 -25.45 13.80
CA THR A 93 -7.39 -26.19 12.76
C THR A 93 -8.90 -26.08 12.97
N ILE A 94 -9.66 -26.48 11.96
CA ILE A 94 -11.10 -26.71 12.04
C ILE A 94 -11.45 -28.20 12.15
N GLY A 95 -10.44 -29.09 12.20
CA GLY A 95 -10.59 -30.52 12.42
C GLY A 95 -10.96 -31.32 11.17
N LEU A 96 -10.44 -30.89 10.02
CA LEU A 96 -10.61 -31.62 8.76
C LEU A 96 -9.98 -33.02 8.86
N LYS A 97 -10.63 -34.04 8.22
CA LYS A 97 -10.20 -35.42 8.21
C LYS A 97 -9.86 -35.91 6.82
N ALA A 98 -8.81 -36.72 6.69
CA ALA A 98 -8.38 -37.28 5.43
C ALA A 98 -9.54 -37.93 4.68
N GLY A 99 -9.62 -37.67 3.36
CA GLY A 99 -10.69 -38.14 2.48
C GLY A 99 -11.96 -37.27 2.49
N GLN A 100 -12.06 -36.26 3.33
CA GLN A 100 -13.15 -35.29 3.25
C GLN A 100 -12.99 -34.38 2.02
N GLU A 101 -14.12 -33.95 1.46
CA GLU A 101 -14.18 -33.07 0.29
C GLU A 101 -14.83 -31.74 0.67
N LEU A 102 -14.20 -30.63 0.24
CA LEU A 102 -14.68 -29.24 0.46
C LEU A 102 -14.45 -28.39 -0.78
N GLU A 103 -15.38 -27.47 -1.03
CA GLU A 103 -15.17 -26.41 -2.02
C GLU A 103 -14.02 -25.49 -1.60
N VAL A 104 -13.23 -25.02 -2.57
CA VAL A 104 -12.15 -24.05 -2.38
C VAL A 104 -12.66 -22.79 -1.63
N GLY A 105 -13.87 -22.34 -1.96
CA GLY A 105 -14.50 -21.19 -1.27
C GLY A 105 -14.73 -21.46 0.22
N GLU A 106 -15.13 -22.66 0.62
CA GLU A 106 -15.29 -23.01 2.04
C GLU A 106 -13.92 -23.08 2.75
N LEU A 107 -12.90 -23.63 2.10
CA LEU A 107 -11.54 -23.67 2.64
C LEU A 107 -10.96 -22.24 2.82
N LEU A 108 -11.21 -21.34 1.87
CA LEU A 108 -10.80 -19.91 2.00
C LEU A 108 -11.50 -19.23 3.18
N LYS A 109 -12.80 -19.48 3.43
CA LYS A 109 -13.49 -19.00 4.63
C LYS A 109 -12.78 -19.48 5.90
N ALA A 110 -12.46 -20.76 5.99
CA ALA A 110 -11.77 -21.34 7.13
C ALA A 110 -10.35 -20.73 7.32
N ALA A 111 -9.58 -20.60 6.25
CA ALA A 111 -8.21 -20.09 6.29
C ALA A 111 -8.14 -18.59 6.65
N LEU A 112 -8.99 -17.76 6.05
CA LEU A 112 -8.94 -16.30 6.24
C LEU A 112 -9.68 -15.87 7.51
N VAL A 113 -10.90 -16.36 7.75
CA VAL A 113 -11.76 -15.91 8.86
C VAL A 113 -11.34 -16.58 10.17
N ARG A 114 -11.28 -17.91 10.21
CA ARG A 114 -10.93 -18.69 11.40
C ARG A 114 -9.42 -18.86 11.57
N SER A 115 -8.64 -18.62 10.52
CA SER A 115 -7.19 -18.84 10.51
C SER A 115 -6.77 -20.32 10.53
N ALA A 116 -7.61 -21.21 9.98
CA ALA A 116 -7.38 -22.65 9.99
C ALA A 116 -6.13 -23.05 9.19
N ASN A 117 -5.21 -23.79 9.83
CA ASN A 117 -3.97 -24.25 9.21
C ASN A 117 -4.23 -25.44 8.28
N ASP A 118 -5.05 -26.39 8.70
CA ASP A 118 -5.47 -27.54 7.91
C ASP A 118 -6.12 -27.10 6.58
N ALA A 119 -7.01 -26.12 6.62
CA ALA A 119 -7.61 -25.57 5.41
C ALA A 119 -6.57 -24.91 4.47
N ALA A 120 -5.57 -24.24 5.00
CA ALA A 120 -4.49 -23.64 4.19
C ALA A 120 -3.63 -24.73 3.52
N VAL A 121 -3.35 -25.82 4.22
CA VAL A 121 -2.61 -26.97 3.67
C VAL A 121 -3.42 -27.66 2.56
N VAL A 122 -4.73 -27.92 2.79
CA VAL A 122 -5.60 -28.49 1.74
C VAL A 122 -5.61 -27.63 0.48
N LEU A 123 -5.74 -26.32 0.64
CA LEU A 123 -5.70 -25.39 -0.49
C LEU A 123 -4.36 -25.45 -1.24
N ALA A 124 -3.25 -25.49 -0.50
CA ALA A 124 -1.92 -25.58 -1.09
C ALA A 124 -1.72 -26.86 -1.89
N GLU A 125 -2.12 -28.00 -1.32
CA GLU A 125 -2.01 -29.30 -1.97
C GLU A 125 -2.96 -29.43 -3.16
N HIS A 126 -4.17 -28.86 -3.09
CA HIS A 126 -5.10 -28.82 -4.21
C HIS A 126 -4.53 -28.11 -5.43
N ILE A 127 -3.87 -26.95 -5.22
CA ILE A 127 -3.27 -26.14 -6.29
C ILE A 127 -1.99 -26.76 -6.85
N ALA A 128 -1.12 -27.25 -5.98
CA ALA A 128 0.25 -27.57 -6.34
C ALA A 128 0.60 -29.06 -6.19
N GLY A 129 -0.29 -29.85 -5.62
CA GLY A 129 -0.06 -31.27 -5.28
C GLY A 129 0.86 -31.47 -4.07
N ASP A 130 1.60 -30.45 -3.66
CA ASP A 130 2.58 -30.47 -2.56
C ASP A 130 2.71 -29.07 -1.96
N GLU A 131 2.72 -28.95 -0.62
CA GLU A 131 2.79 -27.66 0.07
C GLU A 131 4.12 -26.92 -0.20
N ARG A 132 5.23 -27.64 -0.43
CA ARG A 132 6.53 -27.01 -0.74
C ARG A 132 6.50 -26.36 -2.11
N PHE A 133 5.90 -27.04 -3.10
CA PHE A 133 5.75 -26.46 -4.42
C PHE A 133 4.79 -25.25 -4.39
N PHE A 134 3.74 -25.31 -3.57
CA PHE A 134 2.87 -24.15 -3.33
C PHE A 134 3.62 -22.98 -2.70
N ALA A 135 4.48 -23.22 -1.72
CA ALA A 135 5.34 -22.17 -1.14
C ALA A 135 6.26 -21.52 -2.19
N HIS A 136 6.76 -22.29 -3.16
CA HIS A 136 7.50 -21.74 -4.29
C HIS A 136 6.62 -20.80 -5.15
N LEU A 137 5.37 -21.17 -5.42
CA LEU A 137 4.42 -20.29 -6.13
C LEU A 137 4.13 -19.03 -5.32
N MET A 138 3.97 -19.13 -4.00
CA MET A 138 3.81 -17.98 -3.10
C MET A 138 4.99 -17.02 -3.21
N ASN A 139 6.22 -17.51 -3.10
CA ASN A 139 7.43 -16.67 -3.18
C ASN A 139 7.57 -15.98 -4.52
N LYS A 140 7.28 -16.69 -5.62
CA LYS A 140 7.22 -16.09 -6.96
C LYS A 140 6.17 -14.98 -7.05
N LYS A 141 4.96 -15.22 -6.52
CA LYS A 141 3.88 -14.23 -6.51
C LYS A 141 4.25 -13.01 -5.68
N ALA A 142 4.82 -13.21 -4.46
CA ALA A 142 5.31 -12.13 -3.61
C ALA A 142 6.30 -11.22 -4.36
N PHE A 143 7.30 -11.83 -5.00
CA PHE A 143 8.28 -11.10 -5.79
C PHE A 143 7.65 -10.26 -6.92
N LEU A 144 6.71 -10.85 -7.67
CA LEU A 144 5.99 -10.15 -8.74
C LEU A 144 5.12 -8.99 -8.25
N MET A 145 4.69 -9.03 -6.99
CA MET A 145 3.90 -7.99 -6.35
C MET A 145 4.78 -6.91 -5.68
N GLY A 146 6.10 -7.03 -5.75
CA GLY A 146 7.04 -6.11 -5.11
C GLY A 146 7.35 -6.42 -3.65
N ALA A 147 6.75 -7.46 -3.06
CA ALA A 147 7.09 -7.99 -1.73
C ALA A 147 8.36 -8.87 -1.81
N SER A 148 9.46 -8.25 -2.23
CA SER A 148 10.66 -8.95 -2.71
C SER A 148 11.52 -9.55 -1.60
N GLN A 149 11.32 -9.15 -0.36
CA GLN A 149 12.05 -9.69 0.80
C GLN A 149 11.29 -10.83 1.48
N THR A 150 10.03 -11.06 1.11
CA THR A 150 9.20 -12.14 1.67
C THR A 150 9.69 -13.51 1.21
N HIS A 151 9.89 -14.40 2.16
CA HIS A 151 10.16 -15.81 1.92
C HIS A 151 9.27 -16.67 2.80
N PHE A 152 8.43 -17.49 2.19
CA PHE A 152 7.52 -18.42 2.86
C PHE A 152 7.87 -19.86 2.54
N GLU A 153 7.83 -20.72 3.55
CA GLU A 153 8.14 -22.15 3.45
C GLU A 153 6.91 -23.05 3.56
N ASN A 154 5.76 -22.47 3.96
CA ASN A 154 4.48 -23.16 4.08
C ASN A 154 3.31 -22.20 3.81
N SER A 155 2.11 -22.78 3.66
CA SER A 155 0.88 -22.06 3.33
C SER A 155 0.19 -21.42 4.54
N SER A 156 0.53 -21.85 5.75
CA SER A 156 -0.24 -21.54 6.96
C SER A 156 0.40 -20.48 7.86
N GLY A 157 1.72 -20.29 7.77
CA GLY A 157 2.50 -19.45 8.67
C GLY A 157 2.95 -20.15 9.95
N LEU A 158 2.97 -21.47 9.95
CA LEU A 158 3.62 -22.26 11.00
C LEU A 158 5.10 -21.95 11.05
N PRO A 159 5.73 -22.01 12.26
CA PRO A 159 7.13 -21.64 12.41
C PRO A 159 8.06 -22.45 11.54
N SER A 160 8.91 -21.76 10.80
CA SER A 160 10.04 -22.32 10.05
C SER A 160 11.16 -21.27 9.98
N PRO A 161 12.44 -21.67 9.97
CA PRO A 161 13.57 -20.76 10.12
C PRO A 161 13.62 -19.61 9.10
N GLU A 162 13.33 -19.90 7.84
CA GLU A 162 13.39 -18.94 6.74
C GLU A 162 11.99 -18.37 6.40
N HIS A 163 10.95 -18.70 7.18
CA HIS A 163 9.60 -18.20 6.96
C HIS A 163 9.43 -16.77 7.49
N LEU A 164 9.87 -15.80 6.71
CA LEU A 164 10.02 -14.41 7.10
C LEU A 164 9.36 -13.45 6.13
N SER A 165 8.95 -12.29 6.62
CA SER A 165 8.50 -11.15 5.82
C SER A 165 8.73 -9.85 6.60
N SER A 166 8.50 -8.71 5.96
CA SER A 166 8.58 -7.38 6.57
C SER A 166 7.19 -6.76 6.73
N VAL A 167 7.06 -5.69 7.53
CA VAL A 167 5.79 -4.96 7.63
C VAL A 167 5.45 -4.25 6.32
N TYR A 168 6.46 -3.82 5.55
CA TYR A 168 6.25 -3.24 4.22
C TYR A 168 5.69 -4.26 3.24
N ASP A 169 6.34 -5.41 3.11
CA ASP A 169 5.87 -6.48 2.22
C ASP A 169 4.46 -6.94 2.58
N LEU A 170 4.17 -7.12 3.88
CA LEU A 170 2.81 -7.48 4.33
C LEU A 170 1.77 -6.41 4.02
N ALA A 171 2.14 -5.12 4.05
CA ALA A 171 1.24 -4.04 3.64
C ALA A 171 0.95 -4.11 2.14
N LEU A 172 1.95 -4.40 1.28
CA LEU A 172 1.76 -4.62 -0.15
C LEU A 172 0.86 -5.82 -0.43
N LEU A 173 1.09 -6.95 0.27
CA LEU A 173 0.23 -8.13 0.16
C LEU A 173 -1.20 -7.83 0.60
N GLY A 174 -1.37 -7.08 1.70
CA GLY A 174 -2.68 -6.64 2.18
C GLY A 174 -3.40 -5.72 1.19
N ARG A 175 -2.67 -4.79 0.59
CA ARG A 175 -3.18 -3.88 -0.45
C ARG A 175 -3.72 -4.66 -1.65
N TYR A 176 -2.95 -5.61 -2.14
CA TYR A 176 -3.35 -6.46 -3.26
C TYR A 176 -4.54 -7.34 -2.89
N ALA A 177 -4.54 -7.95 -1.70
CA ALA A 177 -5.65 -8.78 -1.22
C ALA A 177 -6.98 -8.02 -1.20
N LEU A 178 -6.98 -6.74 -0.79
CA LEU A 178 -8.18 -5.89 -0.79
C LEU A 178 -8.67 -5.52 -2.19
N SER A 179 -7.85 -5.65 -3.23
CA SER A 179 -8.26 -5.45 -4.62
C SER A 179 -8.97 -6.68 -5.23
N ILE A 180 -8.92 -7.82 -4.55
CA ILE A 180 -9.60 -9.06 -4.95
C ILE A 180 -10.94 -9.14 -4.21
N PRO A 181 -12.09 -9.02 -4.89
CA PRO A 181 -13.40 -8.92 -4.25
C PRO A 181 -13.72 -10.09 -3.31
N GLU A 182 -13.33 -11.30 -3.67
CA GLU A 182 -13.57 -12.51 -2.91
C GLU A 182 -12.81 -12.51 -1.58
N ILE A 183 -11.56 -12.05 -1.60
CA ILE A 183 -10.75 -11.92 -0.38
C ILE A 183 -11.29 -10.76 0.47
N ALA A 184 -11.55 -9.60 -0.14
CA ALA A 184 -12.05 -8.43 0.56
C ALA A 184 -13.33 -8.75 1.34
N ALA A 185 -14.29 -9.43 0.71
CA ALA A 185 -15.53 -9.85 1.34
C ALA A 185 -15.32 -10.80 2.55
N LEU A 186 -14.37 -11.73 2.46
CA LEU A 186 -14.07 -12.67 3.54
C LEU A 186 -13.37 -12.01 4.72
N VAL A 187 -12.40 -11.14 4.46
CA VAL A 187 -11.61 -10.51 5.52
C VAL A 187 -12.36 -9.39 6.25
N GLU A 188 -13.36 -8.79 5.60
CA GLU A 188 -14.25 -7.79 6.19
C GLU A 188 -15.34 -8.41 7.08
N ALA A 189 -15.70 -9.69 6.84
CA ALA A 189 -16.78 -10.34 7.56
C ALA A 189 -16.39 -10.66 9.01
N PRO A 190 -17.14 -10.17 10.04
CA PRO A 190 -16.91 -10.55 11.44
C PRO A 190 -17.15 -12.03 11.70
N GLN A 191 -18.05 -12.65 10.93
CA GLN A 191 -18.35 -14.07 10.96
C GLN A 191 -18.91 -14.54 9.62
N VAL A 192 -18.74 -15.83 9.32
CA VAL A 192 -19.27 -16.47 8.11
C VAL A 192 -19.90 -17.82 8.43
N GLU A 193 -20.90 -18.23 7.65
CA GLU A 193 -21.37 -19.61 7.64
C GLU A 193 -20.38 -20.49 6.90
N PHE A 194 -20.09 -21.65 7.46
CA PHE A 194 -19.13 -22.63 6.96
C PHE A 194 -19.74 -24.01 6.91
N LYS A 195 -19.70 -24.65 5.75
CA LYS A 195 -20.19 -26.03 5.55
C LYS A 195 -19.08 -27.02 5.88
N HIS A 196 -19.02 -27.44 7.13
CA HIS A 196 -18.04 -28.45 7.58
C HIS A 196 -18.53 -29.84 7.26
N PRO A 197 -17.74 -30.69 6.57
CA PRO A 197 -18.20 -32.02 6.14
C PRO A 197 -18.55 -33.00 7.29
N GLY A 198 -18.07 -32.72 8.49
CA GLY A 198 -18.41 -33.49 9.69
C GLY A 198 -19.73 -33.10 10.37
N TYR A 199 -20.45 -32.08 9.87
CA TYR A 199 -21.68 -31.58 10.48
C TYR A 199 -22.82 -31.52 9.47
N LEU A 200 -24.05 -31.86 9.92
CA LEU A 200 -25.24 -31.80 9.07
C LEU A 200 -25.72 -30.41 8.76
N GLN A 201 -25.39 -29.44 9.59
CA GLN A 201 -25.76 -28.02 9.44
C GLN A 201 -24.51 -27.16 9.37
N PRO A 202 -24.54 -26.04 8.63
CA PRO A 202 -23.43 -25.08 8.63
C PRO A 202 -23.14 -24.61 10.05
N ILE A 203 -21.87 -24.38 10.35
CA ILE A 203 -21.40 -23.78 11.60
C ILE A 203 -20.96 -22.34 11.35
N VAL A 204 -20.92 -21.51 12.40
CA VAL A 204 -20.46 -20.14 12.30
C VAL A 204 -18.98 -20.07 12.65
N LEU A 205 -18.16 -19.61 11.71
CA LEU A 205 -16.77 -19.23 11.98
C LEU A 205 -16.67 -17.74 12.30
N ARG A 206 -16.09 -17.41 13.45
CA ARG A 206 -15.82 -16.03 13.85
C ARG A 206 -14.45 -15.58 13.40
N ASN A 207 -14.37 -14.34 12.90
CA ASN A 207 -13.11 -13.74 12.49
C ASN A 207 -12.18 -13.54 13.68
N THR A 208 -10.90 -13.82 13.50
CA THR A 208 -9.88 -13.62 14.53
C THR A 208 -9.47 -12.15 14.69
N ASN A 209 -9.87 -11.28 13.77
CA ASN A 209 -9.61 -9.84 13.80
C ASN A 209 -10.73 -9.09 14.57
N SER A 210 -10.53 -8.87 15.85
CA SER A 210 -11.52 -8.16 16.66
C SER A 210 -11.65 -6.66 16.37
N LEU A 211 -10.76 -6.06 15.55
CA LEU A 211 -10.94 -4.67 15.08
C LEU A 211 -12.19 -4.52 14.23
N LEU A 212 -12.64 -5.57 13.55
CA LEU A 212 -13.87 -5.54 12.75
C LEU A 212 -15.10 -5.15 13.56
N GLU A 213 -15.13 -5.48 14.87
CA GLU A 213 -16.23 -5.14 15.77
C GLU A 213 -15.95 -3.89 16.61
N SER A 214 -14.66 -3.53 16.80
CA SER A 214 -14.26 -2.50 17.79
C SER A 214 -13.72 -1.20 17.18
N TYR A 215 -13.41 -1.17 15.88
CA TYR A 215 -12.82 -0.01 15.22
C TYR A 215 -13.69 0.46 14.04
N PRO A 216 -14.19 1.72 14.07
CA PRO A 216 -15.05 2.23 13.00
C PRO A 216 -14.37 2.20 11.63
N GLY A 217 -15.05 1.58 10.64
CA GLY A 217 -14.56 1.44 9.28
C GLY A 217 -13.56 0.32 9.07
N ALA A 218 -13.24 -0.50 10.09
CA ALA A 218 -12.38 -1.67 9.92
C ALA A 218 -13.00 -2.66 8.93
N ASN A 219 -12.18 -3.09 7.94
CA ASN A 219 -12.59 -3.98 6.86
C ASN A 219 -11.53 -5.04 6.51
N GLY A 220 -10.69 -5.41 7.46
CA GLY A 220 -9.70 -6.50 7.26
C GLY A 220 -8.49 -6.38 8.17
N ILE A 221 -7.46 -7.20 7.98
CA ILE A 221 -7.27 -8.22 6.95
C ILE A 221 -6.99 -9.55 7.64
N LYS A 222 -5.85 -9.67 8.40
CA LYS A 222 -5.43 -10.95 8.98
C LYS A 222 -4.60 -10.81 10.24
N THR A 223 -4.90 -11.63 11.23
CA THR A 223 -4.11 -11.79 12.45
C THR A 223 -3.12 -12.94 12.31
N GLY A 224 -2.03 -12.89 13.07
CA GLY A 224 -1.09 -14.00 13.25
C GLY A 224 -0.59 -14.07 14.70
N THR A 225 -0.32 -15.27 15.18
CA THR A 225 0.29 -15.48 16.51
C THR A 225 1.03 -16.82 16.53
N THR A 226 2.31 -16.78 16.86
CA THR A 226 3.13 -17.92 17.28
C THR A 226 4.10 -17.43 18.34
N ASP A 227 4.76 -18.32 19.05
CA ASP A 227 5.77 -17.91 20.05
C ASP A 227 6.91 -17.12 19.41
N ALA A 228 7.36 -17.51 18.23
CA ALA A 228 8.44 -16.82 17.50
C ALA A 228 7.99 -15.46 16.92
N ALA A 229 6.79 -15.37 16.37
CA ALA A 229 6.30 -14.14 15.74
C ALA A 229 5.72 -13.14 16.74
N GLY A 230 5.28 -13.59 17.92
CA GLY A 230 4.47 -12.78 18.81
C GLY A 230 3.10 -12.48 18.20
N LYS A 231 2.48 -11.38 18.61
CA LYS A 231 1.19 -10.95 18.07
C LYS A 231 1.40 -10.09 16.82
N CYS A 232 0.92 -10.55 15.67
CA CYS A 232 0.98 -9.89 14.37
C CYS A 232 -0.42 -9.51 13.89
N LEU A 233 -0.54 -8.38 13.18
CA LEU A 233 -1.78 -7.94 12.54
C LEU A 233 -1.47 -7.13 11.29
N VAL A 234 -2.11 -7.53 10.20
CA VAL A 234 -2.35 -6.68 9.04
C VAL A 234 -3.79 -6.20 9.17
N ALA A 235 -3.99 -4.95 9.52
CA ALA A 235 -5.30 -4.32 9.67
C ALA A 235 -5.58 -3.37 8.51
N SER A 236 -6.86 -3.20 8.19
CA SER A 236 -7.27 -2.15 7.27
C SER A 236 -8.55 -1.48 7.74
N ALA A 237 -8.74 -0.22 7.34
CA ALA A 237 -9.97 0.51 7.58
C ALA A 237 -10.24 1.50 6.44
N ARG A 238 -11.54 1.75 6.17
CA ARG A 238 -11.99 2.75 5.20
C ARG A 238 -12.85 3.79 5.88
N ARG A 239 -12.53 5.09 5.66
CA ARG A 239 -13.33 6.23 6.12
C ARG A 239 -13.34 7.29 5.02
N ASP A 240 -14.48 7.86 4.73
CA ASP A 240 -14.65 8.96 3.77
C ASP A 240 -13.97 8.70 2.41
N GLY A 241 -14.06 7.45 1.93
CA GLY A 241 -13.46 7.00 0.67
C GLY A 241 -11.98 6.62 0.76
N ARG A 242 -11.26 7.03 1.81
CA ARG A 242 -9.85 6.70 2.01
C ARG A 242 -9.67 5.34 2.67
N GLN A 243 -8.80 4.51 2.11
CA GLN A 243 -8.44 3.19 2.63
C GLN A 243 -7.01 3.21 3.18
N LEU A 244 -6.85 2.82 4.44
CA LEU A 244 -5.54 2.70 5.10
C LEU A 244 -5.26 1.25 5.50
N ILE A 245 -3.97 0.88 5.49
CA ILE A 245 -3.46 -0.42 5.94
C ILE A 245 -2.42 -0.18 7.03
N ALA A 246 -2.65 -0.76 8.21
CA ALA A 246 -1.72 -0.71 9.34
C ALA A 246 -1.18 -2.12 9.61
N VAL A 247 0.13 -2.27 9.66
CA VAL A 247 0.79 -3.54 9.96
C VAL A 247 1.62 -3.42 11.22
N THR A 248 1.48 -4.38 12.12
CA THR A 248 2.33 -4.52 13.31
C THR A 248 2.79 -5.96 13.48
N LEU A 249 4.09 -6.16 13.74
CA LEU A 249 4.70 -7.45 14.06
C LEU A 249 5.23 -7.44 15.49
N HIS A 250 5.17 -8.58 16.17
CA HIS A 250 5.64 -8.77 17.55
C HIS A 250 5.13 -7.69 18.51
N SER A 251 3.85 -7.33 18.39
CA SER A 251 3.21 -6.26 19.16
C SER A 251 2.80 -6.73 20.56
N GLY A 252 2.95 -5.86 21.55
CA GLY A 252 2.37 -6.07 22.88
C GLY A 252 0.84 -6.09 22.85
N ASN A 253 0.24 -5.19 22.04
CA ASN A 253 -1.21 -5.12 21.80
C ASN A 253 -1.50 -4.70 20.36
N ARG A 254 -1.52 -5.66 19.44
CA ARG A 254 -1.70 -5.45 18.01
C ARG A 254 -2.95 -4.64 17.63
N ASN A 255 -4.06 -4.82 18.36
CA ASN A 255 -5.30 -4.11 18.07
C ASN A 255 -5.17 -2.62 18.42
N THR A 256 -4.66 -2.31 19.61
CA THR A 256 -4.43 -0.93 20.05
C THR A 256 -3.39 -0.25 19.15
N ASP A 257 -2.30 -0.94 18.80
CA ASP A 257 -1.26 -0.38 17.94
C ASP A 257 -1.78 -0.07 16.55
N CYS A 258 -2.50 -1.00 15.89
CA CYS A 258 -3.11 -0.76 14.59
C CYS A 258 -4.19 0.32 14.65
N ALA A 259 -5.04 0.36 15.69
CA ALA A 259 -6.03 1.40 15.85
C ALA A 259 -5.38 2.80 15.94
N ARG A 260 -4.30 2.94 16.72
CA ARG A 260 -3.54 4.20 16.83
C ARG A 260 -2.90 4.64 15.52
N LEU A 261 -2.33 3.69 14.77
CA LEU A 261 -1.78 3.96 13.43
C LEU A 261 -2.87 4.45 12.48
N LEU A 262 -4.02 3.77 12.45
CA LEU A 262 -5.16 4.15 11.62
C LEU A 262 -5.72 5.52 12.02
N ASP A 263 -5.88 5.79 13.32
CA ASP A 263 -6.33 7.10 13.82
C ASP A 263 -5.35 8.21 13.43
N TYR A 264 -4.04 7.97 13.56
CA TYR A 264 -3.02 8.91 13.10
C TYR A 264 -3.19 9.22 11.60
N GLY A 265 -3.35 8.19 10.77
CA GLY A 265 -3.53 8.37 9.33
C GLY A 265 -4.80 9.15 8.98
N PHE A 266 -5.93 8.84 9.60
CA PHE A 266 -7.20 9.52 9.29
C PHE A 266 -7.30 10.94 9.87
N GLN A 267 -6.72 11.19 11.04
CA GLN A 267 -6.96 12.42 11.80
C GLN A 267 -5.80 13.41 11.71
N GLN A 268 -4.56 12.92 11.53
CA GLN A 268 -3.35 13.73 11.66
C GLN A 268 -2.59 13.90 10.34
N THR A 269 -3.14 13.40 9.22
CA THR A 269 -2.51 13.56 7.91
C THR A 269 -3.39 14.33 6.95
N ARG A 270 -2.75 15.11 6.08
CA ARG A 270 -3.40 15.90 5.03
C ARG A 270 -2.83 15.57 3.66
N LYS A 271 -3.66 15.68 2.62
CA LYS A 271 -3.22 15.50 1.23
C LYS A 271 -2.49 16.76 0.74
N VAL A 272 -1.31 16.61 0.15
CA VAL A 272 -0.51 17.68 -0.43
C VAL A 272 -0.19 17.32 -1.87
N THR A 273 -0.61 18.17 -2.80
CA THR A 273 -0.28 17.99 -4.23
C THR A 273 1.20 18.28 -4.47
N VAL A 274 1.90 17.32 -5.06
CA VAL A 274 3.33 17.37 -5.41
C VAL A 274 3.53 17.69 -6.89
N LEU A 275 2.66 17.13 -7.74
CA LEU A 275 2.60 17.42 -9.16
C LEU A 275 1.16 17.75 -9.53
N SER A 276 0.94 18.85 -10.23
CA SER A 276 -0.36 19.29 -10.72
C SER A 276 -0.44 19.14 -12.23
N THR A 277 -1.62 18.82 -12.75
CA THR A 277 -1.92 18.86 -14.19
C THR A 277 -2.38 20.23 -14.66
N GLU A 278 -2.66 21.15 -13.74
CA GLU A 278 -3.19 22.49 -14.06
C GLU A 278 -2.13 23.43 -14.63
N GLU A 279 -0.85 23.15 -14.32
CA GLU A 279 0.28 23.97 -14.76
C GLU A 279 1.29 23.12 -15.52
N ALA A 280 2.01 23.74 -16.47
CA ALA A 280 3.13 23.10 -17.11
C ALA A 280 4.21 22.77 -16.07
N PHE A 281 4.61 21.50 -16.01
CA PHE A 281 5.70 21.07 -15.13
C PHE A 281 7.01 21.78 -15.48
N LYS A 282 7.27 21.95 -16.77
CA LYS A 282 8.46 22.63 -17.30
C LYS A 282 8.21 23.06 -18.74
N GLU A 283 8.88 24.12 -19.16
CA GLU A 283 8.97 24.51 -20.56
C GLU A 283 10.33 24.09 -21.14
N ILE A 284 10.31 23.49 -22.31
CA ILE A 284 11.54 23.07 -23.04
C ILE A 284 11.63 23.88 -24.33
N PRO A 285 12.79 24.53 -24.62
CA PRO A 285 12.95 25.29 -25.86
C PRO A 285 12.96 24.35 -27.08
N ALA A 286 12.12 24.65 -28.06
CA ALA A 286 12.13 24.01 -29.37
C ALA A 286 13.16 24.66 -30.31
N GLN A 287 13.57 23.95 -31.37
CA GLN A 287 14.55 24.47 -32.34
C GLN A 287 14.07 25.71 -33.08
N ASN A 288 12.75 25.91 -33.19
CA ASN A 288 12.15 27.09 -33.86
C ASN A 288 12.04 28.32 -32.90
N GLY A 289 12.57 28.24 -31.69
CA GLY A 289 12.52 29.31 -30.67
C GLY A 289 11.20 29.40 -29.90
N GLN A 290 10.26 28.49 -30.14
CA GLN A 290 9.06 28.34 -29.33
C GLN A 290 9.38 27.57 -28.05
N SER A 291 8.55 27.70 -27.03
CA SER A 291 8.62 26.92 -25.81
C SER A 291 7.59 25.80 -25.85
N ILE A 292 7.99 24.59 -25.50
CA ILE A 292 7.13 23.42 -25.46
C ILE A 292 6.72 23.17 -24.02
N PRO A 293 5.45 23.37 -23.66
CA PRO A 293 4.98 23.04 -22.31
C PRO A 293 4.96 21.52 -22.13
N ILE A 294 5.65 21.06 -21.10
CA ILE A 294 5.62 19.66 -20.67
C ILE A 294 4.67 19.57 -19.47
N ILE A 295 3.70 18.70 -19.55
CA ILE A 295 2.72 18.45 -18.51
C ILE A 295 2.92 17.03 -17.94
N VAL A 296 2.39 16.80 -16.75
CA VAL A 296 2.32 15.46 -16.16
C VAL A 296 1.04 14.77 -16.62
N GLU A 297 1.08 13.45 -16.77
CA GLU A 297 -0.07 12.65 -17.21
C GLU A 297 -1.24 12.72 -16.22
N HIS A 298 -0.94 12.73 -14.92
CA HIS A 298 -1.94 12.89 -13.85
C HIS A 298 -1.32 13.57 -12.62
N GLU A 299 -2.18 14.07 -11.73
CA GLU A 299 -1.79 14.67 -10.48
C GLU A 299 -1.15 13.63 -9.55
N VAL A 300 -0.06 14.00 -8.87
CA VAL A 300 0.50 13.23 -7.77
C VAL A 300 0.32 14.01 -6.47
N ALA A 301 -0.29 13.38 -5.49
CA ALA A 301 -0.45 13.95 -4.17
C ALA A 301 0.00 12.96 -3.10
N LEU A 302 0.60 13.47 -2.02
CA LEU A 302 1.07 12.69 -0.89
C LEU A 302 0.25 12.99 0.36
N TRP A 303 0.10 12.00 1.20
CA TRP A 303 -0.38 12.18 2.54
C TRP A 303 0.79 12.51 3.46
N VAL A 304 0.74 13.67 4.10
CA VAL A 304 1.78 14.15 4.99
C VAL A 304 1.19 14.39 6.38
N GLY A 305 1.94 14.02 7.41
CA GLY A 305 1.64 14.36 8.79
C GLY A 305 2.14 15.77 9.12
N ASP A 306 2.54 15.99 10.36
CA ASP A 306 3.09 17.28 10.82
C ASP A 306 4.43 17.59 10.17
N GLU A 307 5.26 16.57 9.97
CA GLU A 307 6.50 16.71 9.21
C GLU A 307 6.22 16.40 7.74
N THR A 308 6.56 17.38 6.88
CA THR A 308 6.53 17.14 5.43
C THR A 308 7.77 16.31 5.08
N PRO A 309 7.64 15.14 4.44
CA PRO A 309 8.78 14.34 4.06
C PRO A 309 9.66 15.11 3.06
N ASN A 310 10.94 14.76 3.01
CA ASN A 310 11.83 15.28 1.97
C ASN A 310 11.41 14.73 0.61
N ILE A 311 10.83 15.61 -0.25
CA ILE A 311 10.31 15.22 -1.55
C ILE A 311 11.38 15.45 -2.61
N GLU A 312 11.87 14.36 -3.20
CA GLU A 312 12.78 14.38 -4.35
C GLU A 312 12.02 14.07 -5.64
N LYS A 313 12.32 14.84 -6.70
CA LYS A 313 11.78 14.68 -8.06
C LYS A 313 12.92 14.32 -9.01
N LYS A 314 12.91 13.09 -9.57
CA LYS A 314 13.91 12.65 -10.55
C LYS A 314 13.28 12.58 -11.92
N VAL A 315 13.78 13.42 -12.85
CA VAL A 315 13.29 13.50 -14.22
C VAL A 315 14.21 12.70 -15.14
N HIS A 316 13.62 11.83 -15.94
CA HIS A 316 14.29 11.16 -17.05
C HIS A 316 13.58 11.50 -18.35
N LEU A 317 14.30 12.09 -19.32
CA LEU A 317 13.78 12.39 -20.65
C LEU A 317 14.21 11.29 -21.61
N ASP A 318 13.28 10.73 -22.36
CA ASP A 318 13.51 9.59 -23.23
C ASP A 318 14.28 9.96 -24.50
N TYR A 319 14.12 11.22 -24.98
CA TYR A 319 14.86 11.70 -26.15
C TYR A 319 14.89 13.23 -26.28
N GLN A 320 15.74 13.73 -27.17
CA GLN A 320 15.74 15.14 -27.56
C GLN A 320 14.59 15.42 -28.52
N ILE A 321 13.80 16.45 -28.23
CA ILE A 321 12.67 16.86 -29.06
C ILE A 321 13.22 17.54 -30.33
N ASN A 322 13.26 16.81 -31.41
CA ASN A 322 13.72 17.29 -32.73
C ASN A 322 12.54 17.29 -33.70
N GLY A 323 12.01 18.46 -34.05
CA GLY A 323 10.96 18.59 -35.07
C GLY A 323 9.58 18.90 -34.53
N SER A 324 8.53 18.44 -35.24
CA SER A 324 7.14 18.60 -34.79
C SER A 324 6.82 17.59 -33.69
N VAL A 325 6.07 18.05 -32.69
CA VAL A 325 5.57 17.20 -31.59
C VAL A 325 4.08 17.35 -31.48
N ILE A 326 3.41 16.29 -31.06
CA ILE A 326 1.96 16.20 -30.94
C ILE A 326 1.60 16.25 -29.46
N LYS A 327 0.56 17.01 -29.11
CA LYS A 327 -0.01 17.03 -27.76
C LYS A 327 -0.31 15.60 -27.28
N GLY A 328 0.12 15.29 -26.05
CA GLY A 328 -0.03 13.97 -25.43
C GLY A 328 1.10 12.98 -25.78
N GLU A 329 2.04 13.35 -26.66
CA GLU A 329 3.23 12.54 -26.93
C GLU A 329 4.09 12.45 -25.65
N ARG A 330 4.48 11.21 -25.28
CA ARG A 330 5.32 10.97 -24.12
C ARG A 330 6.78 11.33 -24.43
N VAL A 331 7.39 12.11 -23.55
CA VAL A 331 8.77 12.60 -23.70
C VAL A 331 9.67 12.20 -22.55
N GLY A 332 9.12 11.56 -21.54
CA GLY A 332 9.91 11.12 -20.39
C GLY A 332 9.07 10.62 -19.23
N ILE A 333 9.72 10.52 -18.07
CA ILE A 333 9.12 10.13 -16.80
C ILE A 333 9.64 11.04 -15.71
N ILE A 334 8.77 11.36 -14.74
CA ILE A 334 9.15 11.95 -13.48
C ILE A 334 8.85 10.96 -12.35
N SER A 335 9.86 10.62 -11.56
CA SER A 335 9.74 9.75 -10.39
C SER A 335 9.79 10.58 -9.12
N ILE A 336 8.83 10.33 -8.23
CA ILE A 336 8.68 11.01 -6.95
C ILE A 336 9.17 10.08 -5.84
N PHE A 337 9.98 10.63 -4.95
CA PHE A 337 10.46 9.95 -3.75
C PHE A 337 10.09 10.80 -2.53
N ALA A 338 9.69 10.13 -1.45
CA ALA A 338 9.45 10.73 -0.15
C ALA A 338 10.38 10.05 0.87
N ASP A 339 11.24 10.81 1.54
CA ASP A 339 12.29 10.32 2.45
C ASP A 339 13.14 9.18 1.83
N GLY A 340 13.44 9.31 0.52
CA GLY A 340 14.22 8.33 -0.24
C GLY A 340 13.45 7.10 -0.71
N GLN A 341 12.19 6.91 -0.31
CA GLN A 341 11.34 5.83 -0.80
C GLN A 341 10.62 6.26 -2.08
N HIS A 342 10.62 5.40 -3.09
CA HIS A 342 9.88 5.62 -4.33
C HIS A 342 8.37 5.59 -4.04
N VAL A 343 7.67 6.65 -4.46
CA VAL A 343 6.22 6.76 -4.32
C VAL A 343 5.53 6.40 -5.62
N GLU A 344 5.87 7.13 -6.69
CA GLU A 344 5.22 6.98 -7.99
C GLU A 344 6.12 7.50 -9.12
N SER A 345 5.89 6.98 -10.33
CA SER A 345 6.50 7.47 -11.56
C SER A 345 5.41 7.81 -12.59
N VAL A 346 5.41 9.06 -13.05
CA VAL A 346 4.38 9.62 -13.94
C VAL A 346 4.99 9.99 -15.27
N ALA A 347 4.27 9.74 -16.37
CA ALA A 347 4.70 10.15 -17.69
C ALA A 347 4.71 11.68 -17.83
N LEU A 348 5.73 12.17 -18.50
CA LEU A 348 5.83 13.55 -18.97
C LEU A 348 5.34 13.60 -20.42
N LEU A 349 4.36 14.44 -20.68
CA LEU A 349 3.68 14.56 -21.97
C LEU A 349 3.85 15.96 -22.53
N VAL A 350 3.82 16.04 -23.87
CA VAL A 350 3.74 17.32 -24.58
C VAL A 350 2.37 17.97 -24.33
N GLY A 351 2.33 19.20 -23.83
CA GLY A 351 1.09 19.93 -23.51
C GLY A 351 0.39 20.50 -24.71
N GLU A 352 1.09 20.86 -25.80
CA GLU A 352 0.56 21.50 -27.00
C GLU A 352 1.20 20.95 -28.27
N ASN A 353 0.45 21.04 -29.41
CA ASN A 353 0.99 20.69 -30.71
C ASN A 353 2.00 21.75 -31.16
N ILE A 354 3.18 21.33 -31.54
CA ILE A 354 4.18 22.22 -32.16
C ILE A 354 4.53 21.68 -33.54
N SER A 355 4.24 22.44 -34.57
CA SER A 355 4.63 22.14 -35.94
C SER A 355 6.05 22.68 -36.20
N SER A 356 6.93 21.84 -36.71
CA SER A 356 8.16 22.33 -37.34
C SER A 356 7.79 22.98 -38.68
N ASP A 357 7.49 24.27 -38.65
CA ASP A 357 7.34 25.00 -39.91
C ASP A 357 8.67 24.99 -40.66
N LYS A 358 8.73 24.24 -41.76
CA LYS A 358 9.87 24.30 -42.69
C LYS A 358 10.10 25.71 -43.18
N ASN A 359 9.07 26.56 -43.15
CA ASN A 359 9.13 27.99 -43.46
C ASN A 359 9.92 28.84 -42.47
N SER A 360 10.12 28.37 -41.22
CA SER A 360 10.89 29.11 -40.23
C SER A 360 12.38 29.15 -40.55
N LEU A 361 12.90 28.08 -41.17
CA LEU A 361 14.28 28.03 -41.64
C LEU A 361 14.47 28.97 -42.85
N GLU A 362 13.51 29.03 -43.76
CA GLU A 362 13.54 29.97 -44.90
C GLU A 362 13.38 31.41 -44.38
N HIS A 363 12.53 31.67 -43.39
CA HIS A 363 12.35 33.00 -42.84
C HIS A 363 13.58 33.45 -42.04
N TRP A 364 14.20 32.55 -41.29
CA TRP A 364 15.46 32.79 -40.59
C TRP A 364 16.59 33.03 -41.62
N LEU A 365 16.72 32.20 -42.63
CA LEU A 365 17.70 32.38 -43.71
C LEU A 365 17.49 33.71 -44.47
N LYS A 366 16.23 34.07 -44.78
CA LYS A 366 15.90 35.37 -45.40
C LYS A 366 16.28 36.52 -44.49
N SER A 367 15.97 36.45 -43.18
CA SER A 367 16.30 37.48 -42.21
C SER A 367 17.82 37.57 -41.97
N PHE A 368 18.53 36.46 -41.98
CA PHE A 368 19.98 36.38 -41.89
C PHE A 368 20.68 36.96 -43.14
N LEU A 369 20.21 36.58 -44.32
CA LEU A 369 20.72 37.12 -45.57
C LEU A 369 20.43 38.61 -45.79
N ASN A 370 19.29 39.13 -45.27
CA ASN A 370 19.01 40.56 -45.27
C ASN A 370 19.93 41.34 -44.34
N ARG A 371 20.25 40.81 -43.15
CA ARG A 371 21.25 41.44 -42.26
C ARG A 371 22.68 41.46 -42.82
N LEU A 372 23.04 40.43 -43.66
CA LEU A 372 24.32 40.41 -44.32
C LEU A 372 24.40 41.37 -45.53
N LYS A 373 23.27 41.87 -46.06
CA LYS A 373 23.22 42.86 -47.12
C LYS A 373 23.21 44.31 -46.62
N GLU A 374 22.92 44.52 -45.35
CA GLU A 374 22.91 45.82 -44.70
C GLU A 374 24.21 46.12 -43.91
N SER A 375 25.15 45.20 -43.88
CA SER A 375 26.51 45.35 -43.37
C SER A 375 27.54 45.46 -44.52
#